data_e56f13adaac7fbcc33e052d2f33873a3
#
_entry.id   e56f13adaac7fbcc33e052d2f33873a3
#
_cell.length_a   1.000
_cell.length_b   1.000
_cell.length_c   1.000
_cell.angle_alpha   90.00
_cell.angle_beta   90.00
_cell.angle_gamma   90.00
#
_symmetry.space_group_name_H-M   'P 1'
#
loop_
_entity.id
_entity.type
_entity.pdbx_description
1 polymer ?
#
loop_
_entity_poly.entity_id
_entity_poly.type
_entity_poly.pdbx_seq_one_letter_code
_entity_poly.pdbx_strand_id
1 'polypeptide(L)'
;MRSGYTATPEVLAAVRILFCLHLLIFGLIPIAWLGDLPEVFFRPPLGPMQLIGEFPSRTLGQFLDGAGIVLVVMVGIGLWTRASSILLFGWAITTSAFLFSLGKVDHSLIWWTVVPLLGIAGWGDAFSIDRLRSEGLARIPRPSWPLPTLAFILAFGYLTAALPKLGRGWLSPDSQAVERYMKDLFVSQGRDELLADRFASLESPVLWELLDWWTVAFELGIALTVLWPPVFRRLLLLAAIFHVVVLLVMNISFTSMMFVYAPLLARGGASSLATINAKVVVPASVALFVALGAVSIWSGPPRDLVTAVVPFSELSLQAIIGALLAAFVGFMYYDTRPIAEVVEATPEKRSESSRSGSSRPPAMEVGGRASSADRELAQ
;
A
#
# COMPACT_ATOMS: atom_id res chain seq x y z
N MET A 1 -9.63 6.65 -21.96
CA MET A 1 -9.48 5.26 -21.45
C MET A 1 -9.74 5.28 -19.96
N ARG A 2 -10.78 4.62 -19.44
CA ARG A 2 -10.92 4.41 -17.99
C ARG A 2 -9.78 3.46 -17.58
N SER A 3 -8.91 3.90 -16.68
CA SER A 3 -7.83 3.04 -16.19
C SER A 3 -8.47 1.81 -15.54
N GLY A 4 -7.98 0.63 -15.83
CA GLY A 4 -8.48 -0.62 -15.23
C GLY A 4 -8.15 -0.74 -13.73
N TYR A 5 -7.50 0.27 -13.12
CA TYR A 5 -7.13 0.31 -11.71
C TYR A 5 -7.99 1.33 -10.97
N THR A 6 -8.93 0.84 -10.17
CA THR A 6 -9.87 1.66 -9.40
C THR A 6 -10.10 1.06 -8.03
N ALA A 7 -10.23 1.91 -7.01
CA ALA A 7 -10.58 1.52 -5.66
C ALA A 7 -11.46 2.60 -5.02
N THR A 8 -12.39 2.20 -4.14
CA THR A 8 -13.22 3.15 -3.40
C THR A 8 -12.46 3.75 -2.23
N PRO A 9 -12.91 4.91 -1.70
CA PRO A 9 -12.32 5.53 -0.53
C PRO A 9 -12.23 4.61 0.70
N GLU A 10 -13.19 3.73 0.89
CA GLU A 10 -13.23 2.78 2.00
C GLU A 10 -12.11 1.74 1.90
N VAL A 11 -11.86 1.21 0.69
CA VAL A 11 -10.74 0.31 0.41
C VAL A 11 -9.40 1.03 0.65
N LEU A 12 -9.25 2.24 0.09
CA LEU A 12 -8.03 3.01 0.27
C LEU A 12 -7.79 3.37 1.74
N ALA A 13 -8.84 3.69 2.49
CA ALA A 13 -8.75 3.98 3.92
C ALA A 13 -8.35 2.76 4.75
N ALA A 14 -8.87 1.57 4.43
CA ALA A 14 -8.45 0.33 5.08
C ALA A 14 -6.95 0.06 4.83
N VAL A 15 -6.48 0.23 3.60
CA VAL A 15 -5.05 0.13 3.26
C VAL A 15 -4.23 1.14 4.07
N ARG A 16 -4.66 2.40 4.18
CA ARG A 16 -3.98 3.43 4.98
C ARG A 16 -3.82 3.02 6.43
N ILE A 17 -4.92 2.60 7.07
CA ILE A 17 -4.92 2.22 8.50
C ILE A 17 -3.96 1.05 8.73
N LEU A 18 -4.09 -0.02 7.95
CA LEU A 18 -3.24 -1.20 8.08
C LEU A 18 -1.77 -0.91 7.76
N PHE A 19 -1.49 -0.09 6.73
CA PHE A 19 -0.14 0.35 6.39
C PHE A 19 0.51 1.13 7.53
N CYS A 20 -0.19 2.11 8.09
CA CYS A 20 0.35 2.89 9.20
C CYS A 20 0.52 2.07 10.49
N LEU A 21 -0.36 1.10 10.75
CA LEU A 21 -0.16 0.13 11.84
C LEU A 21 1.10 -0.72 11.62
N HIS A 22 1.27 -1.24 10.40
CA HIS A 22 2.47 -1.99 10.05
C HIS A 22 3.75 -1.14 10.21
N LEU A 23 3.72 0.14 9.79
CA LEU A 23 4.85 1.04 9.96
C LEU A 23 5.21 1.25 11.43
N LEU A 24 4.24 1.50 12.31
CA LEU A 24 4.51 1.69 13.74
C LEU A 24 5.05 0.43 14.40
N ILE A 25 4.65 -0.75 13.95
CA ILE A 25 5.07 -2.01 14.58
C ILE A 25 6.41 -2.49 14.03
N PHE A 26 6.62 -2.43 12.70
CA PHE A 26 7.77 -3.06 12.04
C PHE A 26 8.56 -2.16 11.11
N GLY A 27 7.92 -1.13 10.53
CA GLY A 27 8.45 -0.44 9.35
C GLY A 27 9.30 0.78 9.65
N LEU A 28 9.27 1.32 10.87
CA LEU A 28 10.07 2.47 11.25
C LEU A 28 11.44 1.99 11.76
N ILE A 29 12.47 2.21 10.97
CA ILE A 29 13.85 1.92 11.35
C ILE A 29 14.45 3.21 11.93
N PRO A 30 14.81 3.24 13.23
CA PRO A 30 15.49 4.38 13.81
C PRO A 30 16.81 4.66 13.09
N ILE A 31 17.15 5.92 12.90
CA ILE A 31 18.40 6.35 12.25
C ILE A 31 19.36 7.10 13.18
N ALA A 32 18.96 7.38 14.42
CA ALA A 32 19.79 8.13 15.38
C ALA A 32 21.17 7.49 15.62
N TRP A 33 21.28 6.16 15.54
CA TRP A 33 22.52 5.42 15.69
C TRP A 33 23.55 5.67 14.58
N LEU A 34 23.11 6.14 13.41
CA LEU A 34 24.01 6.49 12.30
C LEU A 34 24.99 7.60 12.70
N GLY A 35 24.58 8.50 13.62
CA GLY A 35 25.42 9.56 14.11
C GLY A 35 26.60 9.11 14.99
N ASP A 36 26.63 7.84 15.39
CA ASP A 36 27.73 7.25 16.15
C ASP A 36 28.72 6.51 15.22
N LEU A 37 28.42 6.42 13.91
CA LEU A 37 29.30 5.74 12.97
C LEU A 37 30.43 6.65 12.47
N PRO A 38 31.65 6.08 12.26
CA PRO A 38 32.73 6.78 11.59
C PRO A 38 32.34 7.21 10.16
N GLU A 39 32.77 8.40 9.75
CA GLU A 39 32.49 8.97 8.42
C GLU A 39 32.92 8.06 7.26
N VAL A 40 33.92 7.21 7.45
CA VAL A 40 34.41 6.26 6.43
C VAL A 40 33.32 5.30 5.94
N PHE A 41 32.26 5.09 6.73
CA PHE A 41 31.11 4.27 6.33
C PHE A 41 30.07 5.05 5.51
N PHE A 42 30.19 6.38 5.42
CA PHE A 42 29.27 7.20 4.64
C PHE A 42 29.58 7.08 3.14
N ARG A 43 28.75 6.33 2.43
CA ARG A 43 28.85 6.11 0.98
C ARG A 43 27.51 6.45 0.32
N PRO A 44 27.22 7.75 0.12
CA PRO A 44 25.92 8.17 -0.35
C PRO A 44 25.60 7.61 -1.74
N PRO A 45 24.35 7.19 -1.99
CA PRO A 45 23.90 6.78 -3.30
C PRO A 45 23.96 7.95 -4.28
N LEU A 46 23.95 7.62 -5.58
CA LEU A 46 23.91 8.63 -6.64
C LEU A 46 22.66 9.53 -6.47
N GLY A 47 22.85 10.83 -6.50
CA GLY A 47 21.79 11.82 -6.40
C GLY A 47 22.04 12.90 -5.35
N PRO A 48 20.98 13.57 -4.84
CA PRO A 48 21.11 14.71 -3.92
C PRO A 48 21.86 14.39 -2.63
N MET A 49 21.87 13.13 -2.20
CA MET A 49 22.58 12.68 -0.99
C MET A 49 24.10 12.88 -1.07
N GLN A 50 24.65 12.94 -2.28
CA GLN A 50 26.09 13.25 -2.49
C GLN A 50 26.47 14.69 -2.12
N LEU A 51 25.48 15.58 -1.95
CA LEU A 51 25.73 16.95 -1.46
C LEU A 51 25.88 17.01 0.07
N ILE A 52 25.56 15.90 0.76
CA ILE A 52 25.69 15.75 2.21
C ILE A 52 26.98 14.94 2.43
N GLY A 53 27.90 15.49 3.22
CA GLY A 53 29.23 14.91 3.40
C GLY A 53 29.33 13.86 4.51
N GLU A 54 28.30 13.72 5.37
CA GLU A 54 28.35 12.93 6.59
C GLU A 54 26.98 12.38 7.00
N PHE A 55 26.95 11.44 7.94
CA PHE A 55 25.73 10.99 8.60
C PHE A 55 25.11 12.12 9.44
N PRO A 56 23.78 12.08 9.71
CA PRO A 56 23.14 13.05 10.58
C PRO A 56 23.71 12.90 12.00
N SER A 57 23.87 14.01 12.72
CA SER A 57 24.19 13.92 14.13
C SER A 57 23.15 13.09 14.89
N ARG A 58 23.54 12.45 16.01
CA ARG A 58 22.60 11.65 16.82
C ARG A 58 21.36 12.44 17.22
N THR A 59 21.50 13.72 17.57
CA THR A 59 20.37 14.59 17.93
C THR A 59 19.42 14.82 16.74
N LEU A 60 19.96 15.07 15.54
CA LEU A 60 19.15 15.19 14.33
C LEU A 60 18.46 13.86 13.99
N GLY A 61 19.17 12.74 14.16
CA GLY A 61 18.59 11.41 13.98
C GLY A 61 17.42 11.15 14.93
N GLN A 62 17.55 11.46 16.22
CA GLN A 62 16.47 11.34 17.21
C GLN A 62 15.26 12.23 16.85
N PHE A 63 15.51 13.45 16.39
CA PHE A 63 14.44 14.32 15.92
C PHE A 63 13.70 13.73 14.71
N LEU A 64 14.44 13.19 13.75
CA LEU A 64 13.86 12.53 12.57
C LEU A 64 13.07 11.27 12.96
N ASP A 65 13.58 10.47 13.88
CA ASP A 65 12.90 9.27 14.40
C ASP A 65 11.54 9.66 15.02
N GLY A 66 11.54 10.67 15.91
CA GLY A 66 10.30 11.18 16.51
C GLY A 66 9.33 11.79 15.50
N ALA A 67 9.83 12.56 14.53
CA ALA A 67 9.02 13.15 13.47
C ALA A 67 8.34 12.07 12.61
N GLY A 68 9.03 10.98 12.30
CA GLY A 68 8.48 9.84 11.57
C GLY A 68 7.27 9.24 12.28
N ILE A 69 7.40 8.98 13.59
CA ILE A 69 6.30 8.45 14.41
C ILE A 69 5.08 9.38 14.34
N VAL A 70 5.28 10.69 14.56
CA VAL A 70 4.20 11.67 14.51
C VAL A 70 3.52 11.69 13.13
N LEU A 71 4.29 11.68 12.05
CA LEU A 71 3.75 11.68 10.69
C LEU A 71 2.97 10.40 10.38
N VAL A 72 3.43 9.23 10.81
CA VAL A 72 2.70 7.97 10.65
C VAL A 72 1.39 7.99 11.43
N VAL A 73 1.38 8.52 12.67
CA VAL A 73 0.16 8.70 13.45
C VAL A 73 -0.81 9.63 12.73
N MET A 74 -0.36 10.80 12.23
CA MET A 74 -1.21 11.74 11.49
C MET A 74 -1.83 11.11 10.25
N VAL A 75 -1.06 10.39 9.44
CA VAL A 75 -1.58 9.67 8.27
C VAL A 75 -2.55 8.59 8.71
N GLY A 76 -2.21 7.79 9.72
CA GLY A 76 -3.03 6.69 10.23
C GLY A 76 -4.42 7.12 10.68
N ILE A 77 -4.51 8.19 11.48
CA ILE A 77 -5.80 8.76 11.92
C ILE A 77 -6.49 9.60 10.83
N GLY A 78 -5.80 9.89 9.73
CA GLY A 78 -6.33 10.70 8.64
C GLY A 78 -6.49 12.18 8.98
N LEU A 79 -5.47 12.76 9.59
CA LEU A 79 -5.40 14.19 9.92
C LEU A 79 -4.54 14.92 8.89
N TRP A 80 -5.14 15.91 8.19
CA TRP A 80 -4.52 16.59 7.04
C TRP A 80 -3.90 15.59 6.08
N THR A 81 -4.66 14.54 5.79
CA THR A 81 -4.18 13.29 5.22
C THR A 81 -3.30 13.48 3.99
N ARG A 82 -3.67 14.40 3.08
CA ARG A 82 -2.87 14.66 1.88
C ARG A 82 -1.51 15.29 2.20
N ALA A 83 -1.50 16.30 3.06
CA ALA A 83 -0.27 17.00 3.44
C ALA A 83 0.64 16.09 4.28
N SER A 84 0.08 15.40 5.29
CA SER A 84 0.84 14.47 6.12
C SER A 84 1.40 13.29 5.32
N SER A 85 0.71 12.82 4.27
CA SER A 85 1.24 11.80 3.36
C SER A 85 2.44 12.31 2.56
N ILE A 86 2.40 13.52 2.05
CA ILE A 86 3.53 14.11 1.32
C ILE A 86 4.73 14.31 2.24
N LEU A 87 4.48 14.81 3.46
CA LEU A 87 5.53 15.01 4.47
C LEU A 87 6.13 13.67 4.93
N LEU A 88 5.29 12.64 5.15
CA LEU A 88 5.76 11.30 5.49
C LEU A 88 6.62 10.70 4.38
N PHE A 89 6.24 10.90 3.12
CA PHE A 89 7.07 10.46 2.00
C PHE A 89 8.41 11.20 1.95
N GLY A 90 8.42 12.51 2.10
CA GLY A 90 9.65 13.31 2.17
C GLY A 90 10.58 12.85 3.30
N TRP A 91 10.01 12.63 4.49
CA TRP A 91 10.72 12.05 5.62
C TRP A 91 11.29 10.66 5.29
N ALA A 92 10.47 9.78 4.72
CA ALA A 92 10.88 8.41 4.39
C ALA A 92 12.01 8.36 3.36
N ILE A 93 11.97 9.20 2.33
CA ILE A 93 13.06 9.29 1.34
C ILE A 93 14.33 9.81 1.98
N THR A 94 14.25 10.82 2.86
CA THR A 94 15.41 11.39 3.55
C THR A 94 16.07 10.35 4.48
N THR A 95 15.29 9.69 5.33
CA THR A 95 15.82 8.68 6.26
C THR A 95 16.33 7.44 5.53
N SER A 96 15.62 6.98 4.48
CA SER A 96 16.11 5.89 3.63
C SER A 96 17.42 6.26 2.93
N ALA A 97 17.59 7.49 2.47
CA ALA A 97 18.82 7.92 1.81
C ALA A 97 20.02 7.88 2.77
N PHE A 98 19.84 8.22 4.05
CA PHE A 98 20.88 8.02 5.06
C PHE A 98 21.20 6.54 5.27
N LEU A 99 20.20 5.68 5.40
CA LEU A 99 20.41 4.22 5.53
C LEU A 99 21.11 3.64 4.29
N PHE A 100 20.73 4.07 3.09
CA PHE A 100 21.38 3.65 1.84
C PHE A 100 22.81 4.15 1.71
N SER A 101 23.20 5.17 2.47
CA SER A 101 24.59 5.64 2.53
C SER A 101 25.53 4.63 3.22
N LEU A 102 25.00 3.53 3.77
CA LEU A 102 25.78 2.34 4.16
C LEU A 102 26.18 1.45 2.96
N GLY A 103 25.83 1.84 1.73
CA GLY A 103 26.30 1.24 0.49
C GLY A 103 25.30 0.36 -0.28
N LYS A 104 24.07 0.20 0.20
CA LYS A 104 23.07 -0.62 -0.50
C LYS A 104 21.73 0.11 -0.59
N VAL A 105 21.29 0.40 -1.82
CA VAL A 105 19.91 0.81 -2.12
C VAL A 105 19.06 -0.44 -2.28
N ASP A 106 17.93 -0.53 -1.59
CA ASP A 106 17.02 -1.66 -1.63
C ASP A 106 15.63 -1.32 -2.21
N HIS A 107 14.77 -2.32 -2.23
CA HIS A 107 13.41 -2.25 -2.79
C HIS A 107 12.41 -1.46 -1.93
N SER A 108 12.80 -0.99 -0.75
CA SER A 108 11.89 -0.26 0.16
C SER A 108 11.35 1.03 -0.47
N LEU A 109 12.08 1.63 -1.41
CA LEU A 109 11.60 2.77 -2.17
C LEU A 109 10.27 2.53 -2.87
N ILE A 110 10.00 1.28 -3.31
CA ILE A 110 8.77 0.96 -4.04
C ILE A 110 7.55 1.10 -3.13
N TRP A 111 7.58 0.54 -1.93
CA TRP A 111 6.44 0.60 -1.03
C TRP A 111 6.26 1.99 -0.39
N TRP A 112 7.30 2.80 -0.27
CA TRP A 112 7.16 4.21 0.13
C TRP A 112 6.37 5.04 -0.89
N THR A 113 6.38 4.68 -2.19
CA THR A 113 5.59 5.39 -3.20
C THR A 113 4.08 5.27 -3.00
N VAL A 114 3.61 4.26 -2.25
CA VAL A 114 2.20 4.12 -1.85
C VAL A 114 1.72 5.37 -1.13
N VAL A 115 2.54 5.95 -0.26
CA VAL A 115 2.14 7.05 0.63
C VAL A 115 1.67 8.30 -0.15
N PRO A 116 2.49 8.92 -1.04
CA PRO A 116 2.06 10.09 -1.78
C PRO A 116 0.98 9.76 -2.81
N LEU A 117 1.06 8.62 -3.48
CA LEU A 117 0.11 8.26 -4.52
C LEU A 117 -1.29 8.01 -3.96
N LEU A 118 -1.41 7.24 -2.86
CA LEU A 118 -2.71 7.03 -2.22
C LEU A 118 -3.19 8.28 -1.46
N GLY A 119 -2.29 9.10 -0.95
CA GLY A 119 -2.62 10.44 -0.42
C GLY A 119 -3.33 11.30 -1.46
N ILE A 120 -2.85 11.30 -2.71
CA ILE A 120 -3.45 12.00 -3.83
C ILE A 120 -4.74 11.29 -4.30
N ALA A 121 -4.77 9.96 -4.31
CA ALA A 121 -5.94 9.17 -4.69
C ALA A 121 -7.11 9.28 -3.69
N GLY A 122 -6.88 9.82 -2.48
CA GLY A 122 -7.94 10.09 -1.52
C GLY A 122 -8.15 8.99 -0.48
N TRP A 123 -7.09 8.32 -0.01
CA TRP A 123 -7.20 7.37 1.10
C TRP A 123 -7.63 8.00 2.44
N GLY A 124 -7.71 9.35 2.50
CA GLY A 124 -8.30 10.10 3.61
C GLY A 124 -9.81 10.40 3.45
N ASP A 125 -10.44 9.98 2.35
CA ASP A 125 -11.84 10.32 2.07
C ASP A 125 -12.85 9.39 2.78
N ALA A 126 -12.35 8.37 3.50
CA ALA A 126 -13.13 7.51 4.40
C ALA A 126 -12.32 7.20 5.67
N PHE A 127 -13.00 6.84 6.73
CA PHE A 127 -12.44 6.43 8.04
C PHE A 127 -11.31 7.35 8.55
N SER A 128 -11.50 8.69 8.48
CA SER A 128 -10.50 9.70 8.82
C SER A 128 -11.09 10.85 9.60
N ILE A 129 -10.25 11.55 10.36
CA ILE A 129 -10.62 12.82 11.01
C ILE A 129 -11.03 13.86 9.96
N ASP A 130 -10.29 13.94 8.84
CA ASP A 130 -10.61 14.86 7.74
C ASP A 130 -12.02 14.63 7.19
N ARG A 131 -12.44 13.35 7.06
CA ARG A 131 -13.79 13.01 6.60
C ARG A 131 -14.86 13.39 7.61
N LEU A 132 -14.63 13.17 8.91
CA LEU A 132 -15.57 13.58 9.96
C LEU A 132 -15.75 15.10 10.00
N ARG A 133 -14.65 15.87 9.83
CA ARG A 133 -14.70 17.34 9.77
C ARG A 133 -15.42 17.87 8.53
N SER A 134 -15.43 17.13 7.45
CA SER A 134 -16.12 17.47 6.20
C SER A 134 -17.47 16.74 6.05
N GLU A 135 -18.06 16.24 7.14
CA GLU A 135 -19.37 15.57 7.10
C GLU A 135 -20.42 16.55 6.53
N GLY A 136 -21.20 16.07 5.56
CA GLY A 136 -22.17 16.91 4.84
C GLY A 136 -21.64 17.66 3.62
N LEU A 137 -20.33 17.77 3.42
CA LEU A 137 -19.76 18.35 2.22
C LEU A 137 -19.64 17.31 1.09
N ALA A 138 -19.82 17.76 -0.16
CA ALA A 138 -19.59 16.93 -1.33
C ALA A 138 -18.14 16.44 -1.39
N ARG A 139 -17.94 15.18 -1.78
CA ARG A 139 -16.59 14.64 -1.99
C ARG A 139 -15.94 15.33 -3.19
N ILE A 140 -14.72 15.80 -3.03
CA ILE A 140 -13.93 16.38 -4.11
C ILE A 140 -13.52 15.24 -5.06
N PRO A 141 -13.75 15.35 -6.39
CA PRO A 141 -13.29 14.37 -7.35
C PRO A 141 -11.78 14.16 -7.25
N ARG A 142 -11.34 12.91 -7.22
CA ARG A 142 -9.94 12.54 -7.15
C ARG A 142 -9.40 12.18 -8.53
N PRO A 143 -8.12 12.49 -8.81
CA PRO A 143 -7.52 12.12 -10.08
C PRO A 143 -7.44 10.59 -10.22
N SER A 144 -7.54 10.10 -11.46
CA SER A 144 -7.52 8.66 -11.76
C SER A 144 -6.11 8.09 -12.02
N TRP A 145 -5.10 8.94 -12.11
CA TRP A 145 -3.72 8.55 -12.47
C TRP A 145 -2.90 7.88 -11.35
N PRO A 146 -3.13 8.10 -10.03
CA PRO A 146 -2.21 7.57 -9.01
C PRO A 146 -2.14 6.05 -8.97
N LEU A 147 -3.27 5.34 -9.09
CA LEU A 147 -3.27 3.87 -9.07
C LEU A 147 -2.58 3.26 -10.31
N PRO A 148 -2.84 3.71 -11.55
CA PRO A 148 -2.02 3.32 -12.70
C PRO A 148 -0.54 3.60 -12.51
N THR A 149 -0.17 4.77 -11.97
CA THR A 149 1.23 5.11 -11.70
C THR A 149 1.86 4.13 -10.70
N LEU A 150 1.15 3.78 -9.63
CA LEU A 150 1.60 2.79 -8.68
C LEU A 150 1.82 1.42 -9.34
N ALA A 151 0.91 1.00 -10.23
CA ALA A 151 1.06 -0.25 -10.99
C ALA A 151 2.31 -0.22 -11.89
N PHE A 152 2.57 0.90 -12.57
CA PHE A 152 3.78 1.06 -13.40
C PHE A 152 5.07 1.06 -12.59
N ILE A 153 5.11 1.74 -11.44
CA ILE A 153 6.27 1.74 -10.54
C ILE A 153 6.56 0.32 -10.06
N LEU A 154 5.53 -0.42 -9.68
CA LEU A 154 5.65 -1.80 -9.25
C LEU A 154 6.17 -2.69 -10.39
N ALA A 155 5.59 -2.58 -11.59
CA ALA A 155 6.02 -3.33 -12.77
C ALA A 155 7.47 -3.03 -13.13
N PHE A 156 7.88 -1.76 -13.04
CA PHE A 156 9.28 -1.35 -13.24
C PHE A 156 10.20 -1.96 -12.20
N GLY A 157 9.78 -2.03 -10.93
CA GLY A 157 10.53 -2.69 -9.86
C GLY A 157 10.79 -4.18 -10.19
N TYR A 158 9.76 -4.91 -10.64
CA TYR A 158 9.92 -6.29 -11.09
C TYR A 158 10.81 -6.42 -12.34
N LEU A 159 10.68 -5.51 -13.28
CA LEU A 159 11.55 -5.48 -14.47
C LEU A 159 13.03 -5.31 -14.08
N THR A 160 13.32 -4.37 -13.17
CA THR A 160 14.70 -4.13 -12.70
C THR A 160 15.24 -5.28 -11.84
N ALA A 161 14.38 -6.12 -11.26
CA ALA A 161 14.78 -7.34 -10.59
C ALA A 161 15.08 -8.48 -11.58
N ALA A 162 14.29 -8.62 -12.67
CA ALA A 162 14.40 -9.69 -13.63
C ALA A 162 15.59 -9.50 -14.61
N LEU A 163 15.81 -8.29 -15.13
CA LEU A 163 16.83 -8.02 -16.14
C LEU A 163 18.26 -8.41 -15.71
N PRO A 164 18.74 -8.08 -14.49
CA PRO A 164 20.05 -8.53 -14.04
C PRO A 164 20.18 -10.05 -13.93
N LYS A 165 19.09 -10.76 -13.58
CA LYS A 165 19.07 -12.22 -13.50
C LYS A 165 19.28 -12.85 -14.89
N LEU A 166 18.61 -12.32 -15.91
CA LEU A 166 18.83 -12.73 -17.30
C LEU A 166 20.29 -12.52 -17.72
N GLY A 167 20.86 -11.35 -17.45
CA GLY A 167 22.24 -11.02 -17.81
C GLY A 167 23.30 -11.79 -17.04
N ARG A 168 22.96 -12.35 -15.87
CA ARG A 168 23.90 -13.10 -15.00
C ARG A 168 23.77 -14.62 -15.15
N GLY A 169 23.04 -15.12 -16.15
CA GLY A 169 22.98 -16.52 -16.47
C GLY A 169 22.11 -17.38 -15.53
N TRP A 170 21.11 -16.78 -14.89
CA TRP A 170 20.17 -17.55 -14.04
C TRP A 170 19.42 -18.64 -14.79
N LEU A 171 19.26 -18.51 -16.10
CA LEU A 171 18.60 -19.51 -16.95
C LEU A 171 19.58 -20.55 -17.53
N SER A 172 20.85 -20.53 -17.11
CA SER A 172 21.82 -21.59 -17.48
C SER A 172 21.54 -22.83 -16.62
N PRO A 173 21.48 -24.03 -17.22
CA PRO A 173 21.21 -25.29 -16.49
C PRO A 173 22.17 -25.59 -15.32
N ASP A 174 23.35 -24.94 -15.33
CA ASP A 174 24.36 -25.12 -14.28
C ASP A 174 24.34 -24.00 -13.24
N SER A 175 23.37 -23.07 -13.28
CA SER A 175 23.43 -21.87 -12.45
C SER A 175 23.05 -22.13 -11.01
N GLN A 176 21.90 -22.82 -10.76
CA GLN A 176 21.33 -23.05 -9.43
C GLN A 176 21.40 -21.79 -8.54
N ALA A 177 21.01 -20.65 -9.12
CA ALA A 177 21.23 -19.34 -8.53
C ALA A 177 20.42 -19.13 -7.25
N VAL A 178 19.16 -19.64 -7.21
CA VAL A 178 18.31 -19.62 -6.02
C VAL A 178 18.93 -20.45 -4.89
N GLU A 179 19.47 -21.61 -5.20
CA GLU A 179 20.15 -22.47 -4.22
C GLU A 179 21.35 -21.75 -3.58
N ARG A 180 22.24 -21.21 -4.43
CA ARG A 180 23.44 -20.47 -3.97
C ARG A 180 23.05 -19.28 -3.10
N TYR A 181 22.06 -18.52 -3.54
CA TYR A 181 21.57 -17.37 -2.79
C TYR A 181 20.98 -17.77 -1.45
N MET A 182 20.19 -18.84 -1.43
CA MET A 182 19.62 -19.37 -0.21
C MET A 182 20.68 -19.88 0.78
N LYS A 183 21.65 -20.65 0.28
CA LYS A 183 22.78 -21.13 1.11
C LYS A 183 23.64 -19.98 1.64
N ASP A 184 23.85 -18.92 0.84
CA ASP A 184 24.54 -17.71 1.31
C ASP A 184 23.76 -17.02 2.43
N LEU A 185 22.45 -16.84 2.29
CA LEU A 185 21.61 -16.28 3.35
C LEU A 185 21.69 -17.11 4.65
N PHE A 186 21.63 -18.43 4.51
CA PHE A 186 21.68 -19.34 5.64
C PHE A 186 23.05 -19.31 6.35
N VAL A 187 24.14 -19.49 5.60
CA VAL A 187 25.48 -19.62 6.17
C VAL A 187 26.10 -18.29 6.55
N SER A 188 25.99 -17.27 5.66
CA SER A 188 26.71 -16.01 5.82
C SER A 188 25.93 -14.99 6.63
N GLN A 189 24.58 -15.07 6.66
CA GLN A 189 23.70 -14.12 7.34
C GLN A 189 22.92 -14.73 8.51
N GLY A 190 23.12 -16.03 8.82
CA GLY A 190 22.45 -16.71 9.92
C GLY A 190 20.92 -16.76 9.78
N ARG A 191 20.40 -16.85 8.55
CA ARG A 191 18.96 -16.90 8.30
C ARG A 191 18.48 -18.36 8.32
N ASP A 192 18.33 -18.91 9.50
CA ASP A 192 18.06 -20.33 9.77
C ASP A 192 16.70 -20.61 10.43
N GLU A 193 15.86 -19.55 10.61
CA GLU A 193 14.56 -19.68 11.24
C GLU A 193 13.47 -20.24 10.27
N LEU A 194 12.33 -20.59 10.82
CA LEU A 194 11.11 -21.04 10.12
C LEU A 194 11.37 -22.32 9.30
N LEU A 195 11.34 -22.26 7.98
CA LEU A 195 11.56 -23.36 7.07
C LEU A 195 12.93 -23.31 6.37
N ALA A 196 13.77 -22.31 6.69
CA ALA A 196 15.03 -22.06 5.99
C ALA A 196 15.99 -23.25 6.10
N ASP A 197 16.15 -23.84 7.30
CA ASP A 197 16.99 -25.01 7.54
C ASP A 197 16.60 -26.19 6.63
N ARG A 198 15.30 -26.50 6.56
CA ARG A 198 14.78 -27.60 5.72
C ARG A 198 15.00 -27.36 4.23
N PHE A 199 14.82 -26.10 3.79
CA PHE A 199 15.03 -25.75 2.39
C PHE A 199 16.52 -25.74 2.02
N ALA A 200 17.39 -25.21 2.88
CA ALA A 200 18.82 -25.17 2.65
C ALA A 200 19.45 -26.57 2.54
N SER A 201 18.84 -27.58 3.18
CA SER A 201 19.27 -28.96 3.13
C SER A 201 18.74 -29.78 1.94
N LEU A 202 17.93 -29.16 1.05
CA LEU A 202 17.40 -29.86 -0.12
C LEU A 202 18.48 -30.10 -1.18
N GLU A 203 18.73 -31.36 -1.50
CA GLU A 203 19.65 -31.80 -2.54
C GLU A 203 18.88 -32.19 -3.81
N SER A 204 18.34 -31.21 -4.53
CA SER A 204 17.57 -31.44 -5.75
C SER A 204 17.91 -30.41 -6.84
N PRO A 205 18.91 -30.69 -7.70
CA PRO A 205 19.30 -29.78 -8.78
C PRO A 205 18.13 -29.37 -9.69
N VAL A 206 17.22 -30.32 -9.97
CA VAL A 206 16.04 -30.06 -10.80
C VAL A 206 15.08 -29.04 -10.14
N LEU A 207 14.86 -29.16 -8.83
CA LEU A 207 14.02 -28.20 -8.12
C LEU A 207 14.63 -26.80 -8.16
N TRP A 208 15.93 -26.67 -7.92
CA TRP A 208 16.61 -25.40 -7.92
C TRP A 208 16.61 -24.73 -9.30
N GLU A 209 16.83 -25.50 -10.34
CA GLU A 209 16.73 -25.01 -11.71
C GLU A 209 15.31 -24.55 -12.07
N LEU A 210 14.27 -25.30 -11.66
CA LEU A 210 12.88 -24.88 -11.84
C LEU A 210 12.57 -23.57 -11.07
N LEU A 211 13.13 -23.38 -9.90
CA LEU A 211 12.96 -22.13 -9.12
C LEU A 211 13.66 -20.96 -9.77
N ASP A 212 14.82 -21.15 -10.39
CA ASP A 212 15.52 -20.12 -11.16
C ASP A 212 14.65 -19.65 -12.33
N TRP A 213 14.20 -20.58 -13.17
CA TRP A 213 13.31 -20.28 -14.30
C TRP A 213 11.99 -19.64 -13.86
N TRP A 214 11.37 -20.19 -12.81
CA TRP A 214 10.14 -19.67 -12.25
C TRP A 214 10.30 -18.22 -11.79
N THR A 215 11.37 -17.93 -11.06
CA THR A 215 11.62 -16.59 -10.53
C THR A 215 11.73 -15.56 -11.65
N VAL A 216 12.51 -15.85 -12.68
CA VAL A 216 12.69 -14.94 -13.82
C VAL A 216 11.39 -14.78 -14.62
N ALA A 217 10.72 -15.89 -14.93
CA ALA A 217 9.46 -15.86 -15.68
C ALA A 217 8.36 -15.11 -14.94
N PHE A 218 8.30 -15.28 -13.63
CA PHE A 218 7.32 -14.64 -12.76
C PHE A 218 7.55 -13.12 -12.68
N GLU A 219 8.78 -12.68 -12.45
CA GLU A 219 9.12 -11.26 -12.40
C GLU A 219 8.88 -10.56 -13.74
N LEU A 220 9.28 -11.17 -14.86
CA LEU A 220 8.97 -10.66 -16.18
C LEU A 220 7.47 -10.68 -16.48
N GLY A 221 6.77 -11.71 -16.07
CA GLY A 221 5.32 -11.84 -16.22
C GLY A 221 4.58 -10.67 -15.56
N ILE A 222 4.94 -10.31 -14.34
CA ILE A 222 4.37 -9.13 -13.65
C ILE A 222 4.71 -7.86 -14.42
N ALA A 223 5.98 -7.67 -14.79
CA ALA A 223 6.42 -6.47 -15.51
C ALA A 223 5.66 -6.26 -16.82
N LEU A 224 5.50 -7.30 -17.63
CA LEU A 224 4.89 -7.22 -18.95
C LEU A 224 3.36 -7.11 -18.91
N THR A 225 2.71 -7.63 -17.88
CA THR A 225 1.25 -7.70 -17.83
C THR A 225 0.57 -6.45 -17.24
N VAL A 226 1.32 -5.43 -16.84
CA VAL A 226 0.77 -4.19 -16.26
C VAL A 226 -0.27 -3.51 -17.16
N LEU A 227 -0.18 -3.66 -18.46
CA LEU A 227 -1.15 -3.13 -19.42
C LEU A 227 -2.43 -3.97 -19.52
N TRP A 228 -2.47 -5.17 -18.91
CA TRP A 228 -3.61 -6.08 -18.86
C TRP A 228 -4.09 -6.30 -17.42
N PRO A 229 -4.84 -5.36 -16.83
CA PRO A 229 -5.19 -5.37 -15.42
C PRO A 229 -5.74 -6.69 -14.88
N PRO A 230 -6.55 -7.48 -15.62
CA PRO A 230 -7.04 -8.76 -15.11
C PRO A 230 -5.92 -9.80 -14.91
N VAL A 231 -4.95 -9.85 -15.81
CA VAL A 231 -3.80 -10.78 -15.72
C VAL A 231 -2.84 -10.31 -14.66
N PHE A 232 -2.50 -9.03 -14.68
CA PHE A 232 -1.63 -8.39 -13.70
C PHE A 232 -2.12 -8.64 -12.26
N ARG A 233 -3.42 -8.46 -11.98
CA ARG A 233 -4.00 -8.75 -10.65
C ARG A 233 -3.83 -10.20 -10.23
N ARG A 234 -3.99 -11.17 -11.13
CA ARG A 234 -3.79 -12.59 -10.81
C ARG A 234 -2.33 -12.86 -10.44
N LEU A 235 -1.39 -12.25 -11.16
CA LEU A 235 0.03 -12.36 -10.85
C LEU A 235 0.38 -11.65 -9.53
N LEU A 236 -0.25 -10.51 -9.22
CA LEU A 236 -0.06 -9.86 -7.91
C LEU A 236 -0.60 -10.69 -6.75
N LEU A 237 -1.72 -11.39 -6.93
CA LEU A 237 -2.22 -12.33 -5.92
C LEU A 237 -1.21 -13.47 -5.70
N LEU A 238 -0.66 -14.00 -6.78
CA LEU A 238 0.40 -15.00 -6.72
C LEU A 238 1.68 -14.43 -6.07
N ALA A 239 2.02 -13.15 -6.34
CA ALA A 239 3.13 -12.46 -5.70
C ALA A 239 2.96 -12.33 -4.19
N ALA A 240 1.74 -12.09 -3.72
CA ALA A 240 1.47 -12.05 -2.28
C ALA A 240 1.76 -13.42 -1.62
N ILE A 241 1.34 -14.51 -2.23
CA ILE A 241 1.63 -15.88 -1.76
C ILE A 241 3.14 -16.15 -1.84
N PHE A 242 3.77 -15.82 -2.97
CA PHE A 242 5.20 -16.00 -3.18
C PHE A 242 6.03 -15.29 -2.11
N HIS A 243 5.68 -14.06 -1.73
CA HIS A 243 6.40 -13.32 -0.69
C HIS A 243 6.24 -13.93 0.71
N VAL A 244 5.10 -14.55 1.01
CA VAL A 244 4.96 -15.33 2.25
C VAL A 244 5.88 -16.55 2.21
N VAL A 245 5.94 -17.27 1.08
CA VAL A 245 6.86 -18.40 0.92
C VAL A 245 8.32 -17.97 1.05
N VAL A 246 8.72 -16.86 0.41
CA VAL A 246 10.08 -16.32 0.54
C VAL A 246 10.43 -15.96 1.99
N LEU A 247 9.48 -15.40 2.74
CA LEU A 247 9.68 -15.16 4.17
C LEU A 247 9.90 -16.47 4.95
N LEU A 248 9.10 -17.50 4.68
CA LEU A 248 9.20 -18.78 5.36
C LEU A 248 10.50 -19.52 5.06
N VAL A 249 10.98 -19.48 3.80
CA VAL A 249 12.12 -20.30 3.37
C VAL A 249 13.44 -19.55 3.30
N MET A 250 13.43 -18.23 3.14
CA MET A 250 14.64 -17.38 3.01
C MET A 250 14.79 -16.37 4.15
N ASN A 251 13.81 -16.29 5.04
CA ASN A 251 13.74 -15.29 6.11
C ASN A 251 13.90 -13.83 5.59
N ILE A 252 13.35 -13.55 4.40
CA ILE A 252 13.29 -12.21 3.81
C ILE A 252 11.85 -11.72 3.86
N SER A 253 11.62 -10.64 4.61
CA SER A 253 10.30 -10.05 4.75
C SER A 253 9.99 -9.08 3.60
N PHE A 254 8.92 -9.37 2.87
CA PHE A 254 8.29 -8.49 1.90
C PHE A 254 6.87 -8.07 2.33
N THR A 255 6.56 -8.13 3.62
CA THR A 255 5.21 -7.83 4.14
C THR A 255 4.72 -6.45 3.75
N SER A 256 5.60 -5.44 3.68
CA SER A 256 5.27 -4.08 3.25
C SER A 256 4.77 -4.02 1.79
N MET A 257 5.18 -4.96 0.93
CA MET A 257 4.72 -5.02 -0.47
C MET A 257 3.24 -5.35 -0.59
N MET A 258 2.65 -5.99 0.43
CA MET A 258 1.20 -6.27 0.45
C MET A 258 0.36 -5.00 0.34
N PHE A 259 0.86 -3.88 0.87
CA PHE A 259 0.18 -2.58 0.79
C PHE A 259 0.28 -1.93 -0.60
N VAL A 260 1.25 -2.34 -1.42
CA VAL A 260 1.31 -1.97 -2.84
C VAL A 260 0.29 -2.78 -3.64
N TYR A 261 0.13 -4.07 -3.32
CA TYR A 261 -0.78 -4.97 -4.04
C TYR A 261 -2.25 -4.70 -3.73
N ALA A 262 -2.58 -4.46 -2.46
CA ALA A 262 -3.96 -4.32 -2.00
C ALA A 262 -4.81 -3.33 -2.81
N PRO A 263 -4.40 -2.05 -3.04
CA PRO A 263 -5.17 -1.10 -3.81
C PRO A 263 -5.24 -1.44 -5.30
N LEU A 264 -4.23 -2.16 -5.84
CA LEU A 264 -4.20 -2.57 -7.24
C LEU A 264 -5.07 -3.80 -7.52
N LEU A 265 -5.26 -4.65 -6.51
CA LEU A 265 -6.12 -5.83 -6.59
C LEU A 265 -7.59 -5.51 -6.47
N ALA A 266 -7.93 -4.40 -5.81
CA ALA A 266 -9.30 -3.94 -5.73
C ALA A 266 -9.86 -3.65 -7.14
N ARG A 267 -11.14 -4.08 -7.37
CA ARG A 267 -11.86 -3.85 -8.63
C ARG A 267 -12.88 -2.71 -8.52
N GLY A 268 -12.94 -2.06 -7.36
CA GLY A 268 -13.93 -1.04 -7.04
C GLY A 268 -14.17 -0.98 -5.54
N GLY A 269 -15.41 -1.19 -5.07
CA GLY A 269 -15.78 -1.15 -3.67
C GLY A 269 -15.91 -2.53 -3.04
N ALA A 270 -15.42 -2.69 -1.82
CA ALA A 270 -15.67 -3.84 -0.99
C ALA A 270 -17.02 -3.68 -0.27
N SER A 271 -17.93 -4.62 -0.47
CA SER A 271 -19.28 -4.55 0.09
C SER A 271 -19.28 -4.58 1.62
N SER A 272 -18.38 -5.36 2.21
CA SER A 272 -18.20 -5.47 3.66
C SER A 272 -17.68 -4.17 4.29
N LEU A 273 -16.77 -3.46 3.62
CA LEU A 273 -16.23 -2.20 4.13
C LEU A 273 -17.25 -1.05 4.07
N ALA A 274 -18.18 -1.07 3.11
CA ALA A 274 -19.21 -0.05 2.97
C ALA A 274 -20.21 -0.03 4.13
N THR A 275 -20.35 -1.14 4.88
CA THR A 275 -21.24 -1.25 6.05
C THR A 275 -20.62 -0.76 7.35
N ILE A 276 -19.33 -0.50 7.37
CA ILE A 276 -18.60 -0.11 8.58
C ILE A 276 -18.93 1.33 9.00
N ASN A 277 -19.28 1.50 10.27
CA ASN A 277 -19.60 2.81 10.81
C ASN A 277 -18.34 3.63 11.12
N ALA A 278 -18.11 4.68 10.34
CA ALA A 278 -16.96 5.57 10.50
C ALA A 278 -16.91 6.25 11.88
N LYS A 279 -18.08 6.53 12.52
CA LYS A 279 -18.15 7.14 13.86
C LYS A 279 -17.64 6.22 14.97
N VAL A 280 -17.51 4.92 14.70
CA VAL A 280 -16.89 3.95 15.62
C VAL A 280 -15.41 3.74 15.26
N VAL A 281 -15.12 3.54 13.98
CA VAL A 281 -13.76 3.23 13.52
C VAL A 281 -12.79 4.38 13.76
N VAL A 282 -13.19 5.63 13.49
CA VAL A 282 -12.26 6.76 13.61
C VAL A 282 -11.82 6.98 15.06
N PRO A 283 -12.68 7.07 16.08
CA PRO A 283 -12.23 7.18 17.47
C PRO A 283 -11.38 6.01 17.93
N ALA A 284 -11.73 4.77 17.54
CA ALA A 284 -10.94 3.59 17.87
C ALA A 284 -9.55 3.64 17.23
N SER A 285 -9.45 4.05 15.96
CA SER A 285 -8.17 4.24 15.27
C SER A 285 -7.35 5.35 15.93
N VAL A 286 -7.96 6.48 16.28
CA VAL A 286 -7.26 7.57 16.98
C VAL A 286 -6.67 7.08 18.30
N ALA A 287 -7.46 6.40 19.14
CA ALA A 287 -6.99 5.87 20.41
C ALA A 287 -5.82 4.89 20.21
N LEU A 288 -5.95 3.96 19.26
CA LEU A 288 -4.91 2.97 18.94
C LEU A 288 -3.62 3.62 18.44
N PHE A 289 -3.70 4.52 17.45
CA PHE A 289 -2.53 5.18 16.89
C PHE A 289 -1.81 6.09 17.88
N VAL A 290 -2.56 6.82 18.71
CA VAL A 290 -1.97 7.66 19.76
C VAL A 290 -1.29 6.80 20.82
N ALA A 291 -1.91 5.69 21.23
CA ALA A 291 -1.30 4.77 22.19
C ALA A 291 -0.01 4.13 21.62
N LEU A 292 -0.05 3.60 20.41
CA LEU A 292 1.13 3.00 19.76
C LEU A 292 2.22 4.04 19.51
N GLY A 293 1.87 5.25 19.08
CA GLY A 293 2.82 6.34 18.90
C GLY A 293 3.50 6.74 20.20
N ALA A 294 2.76 6.83 21.30
CA ALA A 294 3.30 7.10 22.61
C ALA A 294 4.25 5.98 23.07
N VAL A 295 3.87 4.72 22.90
CA VAL A 295 4.73 3.56 23.19
C VAL A 295 6.02 3.64 22.37
N SER A 296 5.92 3.93 21.06
CA SER A 296 7.08 4.03 20.17
C SER A 296 8.06 5.13 20.58
N ILE A 297 7.55 6.25 21.09
CA ILE A 297 8.38 7.38 21.54
C ILE A 297 9.09 7.05 22.89
N TRP A 298 8.38 6.39 23.80
CA TRP A 298 8.91 6.16 25.17
C TRP A 298 9.67 4.86 25.34
N SER A 299 9.23 3.80 24.70
CA SER A 299 9.74 2.43 24.92
C SER A 299 10.42 1.82 23.71
N GLY A 300 10.51 2.57 22.60
CA GLY A 300 10.99 2.03 21.32
C GLY A 300 9.89 1.32 20.52
N PRO A 301 10.26 0.63 19.43
CA PRO A 301 9.30 0.00 18.55
C PRO A 301 8.36 -0.96 19.28
N PRO A 302 7.02 -0.91 19.07
CA PRO A 302 6.07 -1.80 19.75
C PRO A 302 6.36 -3.29 19.53
N ARG A 303 7.04 -3.67 18.44
CA ARG A 303 7.50 -5.04 18.19
C ARG A 303 8.35 -5.59 19.32
N ASP A 304 9.25 -4.79 19.89
CA ASP A 304 10.17 -5.21 20.96
C ASP A 304 9.36 -5.57 22.23
N LEU A 305 8.30 -4.82 22.50
CA LEU A 305 7.38 -5.12 23.60
C LEU A 305 6.58 -6.39 23.32
N VAL A 306 6.10 -6.58 22.09
CA VAL A 306 5.33 -7.75 21.70
C VAL A 306 6.20 -9.00 21.79
N THR A 307 7.41 -8.98 21.25
CA THR A 307 8.32 -10.13 21.30
C THR A 307 8.83 -10.44 22.72
N ALA A 308 8.86 -9.45 23.61
CA ALA A 308 9.17 -9.67 25.04
C ALA A 308 8.06 -10.42 25.79
N VAL A 309 6.79 -10.28 25.35
CA VAL A 309 5.62 -10.88 26.01
C VAL A 309 5.19 -12.19 25.34
N VAL A 310 5.29 -12.26 24.03
CA VAL A 310 4.85 -13.41 23.23
C VAL A 310 6.07 -14.27 22.88
N PRO A 311 6.03 -15.61 23.08
CA PRO A 311 7.17 -16.50 22.85
C PRO A 311 7.39 -16.80 21.36
N PHE A 312 7.30 -15.78 20.52
CA PHE A 312 7.59 -15.87 19.08
C PHE A 312 8.80 -14.99 18.75
N SER A 313 9.65 -15.48 17.86
CA SER A 313 10.69 -14.63 17.27
C SER A 313 10.04 -13.50 16.44
N GLU A 314 10.75 -12.41 16.25
CA GLU A 314 10.29 -11.30 15.39
C GLU A 314 9.89 -11.82 14.00
N LEU A 315 10.65 -12.77 13.47
CA LEU A 315 10.43 -13.36 12.16
C LEU A 315 9.15 -14.20 12.11
N SER A 316 8.87 -14.98 13.17
CA SER A 316 7.61 -15.72 13.32
C SER A 316 6.40 -14.80 13.37
N LEU A 317 6.52 -13.67 14.08
CA LEU A 317 5.47 -12.65 14.12
C LEU A 317 5.27 -11.99 12.75
N GLN A 318 6.35 -11.68 12.04
CA GLN A 318 6.27 -11.18 10.66
C GLN A 318 5.64 -12.20 9.71
N ALA A 319 5.89 -13.50 9.88
CA ALA A 319 5.27 -14.55 9.07
C ALA A 319 3.76 -14.64 9.29
N ILE A 320 3.29 -14.56 10.54
CA ILE A 320 1.86 -14.52 10.87
C ILE A 320 1.21 -13.29 10.24
N ILE A 321 1.79 -12.13 10.41
CA ILE A 321 1.26 -10.87 9.87
C ILE A 321 1.32 -10.88 8.34
N GLY A 322 2.40 -11.38 7.74
CA GLY A 322 2.51 -11.55 6.30
C GLY A 322 1.40 -12.44 5.73
N ALA A 323 1.10 -13.55 6.38
CA ALA A 323 -0.01 -14.43 6.00
C ALA A 323 -1.38 -13.73 6.14
N LEU A 324 -1.61 -12.99 7.23
CA LEU A 324 -2.84 -12.21 7.42
C LEU A 324 -2.98 -11.11 6.37
N LEU A 325 -1.91 -10.41 6.03
CA LEU A 325 -1.91 -9.40 4.97
C LEU A 325 -2.13 -10.03 3.58
N ALA A 326 -1.54 -11.19 3.30
CA ALA A 326 -1.81 -11.93 2.06
C ALA A 326 -3.28 -12.36 1.98
N ALA A 327 -3.86 -12.81 3.09
CA ALA A 327 -5.30 -13.10 3.19
C ALA A 327 -6.16 -11.85 2.96
N PHE A 328 -5.77 -10.70 3.54
CA PHE A 328 -6.42 -9.41 3.29
C PHE A 328 -6.33 -9.00 1.81
N VAL A 329 -5.19 -9.18 1.18
CA VAL A 329 -4.98 -8.93 -0.26
C VAL A 329 -5.89 -9.83 -1.10
N GLY A 330 -5.99 -11.12 -0.75
CA GLY A 330 -6.93 -12.06 -1.35
C GLY A 330 -8.39 -11.64 -1.17
N PHE A 331 -8.76 -11.23 0.04
CA PHE A 331 -10.07 -10.67 0.34
C PHE A 331 -10.37 -9.45 -0.54
N MET A 332 -9.44 -8.49 -0.69
CA MET A 332 -9.60 -7.35 -1.58
C MET A 332 -9.84 -7.76 -3.04
N TYR A 333 -9.21 -8.83 -3.49
CA TYR A 333 -9.40 -9.34 -4.85
C TYR A 333 -10.79 -9.94 -5.07
N TYR A 334 -11.34 -10.65 -4.09
CA TYR A 334 -12.60 -11.40 -4.22
C TYR A 334 -13.84 -10.60 -3.78
N ASP A 335 -13.75 -9.79 -2.73
CA ASP A 335 -14.91 -9.03 -2.20
C ASP A 335 -15.16 -7.73 -2.96
N THR A 336 -14.19 -7.18 -3.70
CA THR A 336 -14.40 -5.94 -4.43
C THR A 336 -15.20 -6.15 -5.72
N ARG A 337 -16.24 -5.32 -5.91
CA ARG A 337 -17.11 -5.32 -7.10
C ARG A 337 -16.76 -4.17 -8.03
N PRO A 338 -17.05 -4.27 -9.34
CA PRO A 338 -16.96 -3.14 -10.25
C PRO A 338 -17.74 -1.93 -9.73
N ILE A 339 -17.19 -0.72 -9.91
CA ILE A 339 -17.81 0.52 -9.40
C ILE A 339 -19.24 0.69 -9.94
N ALA A 340 -19.52 0.26 -11.19
CA ALA A 340 -20.85 0.31 -11.78
C ALA A 340 -21.89 -0.48 -10.96
N GLU A 341 -21.54 -1.70 -10.53
CA GLU A 341 -22.42 -2.53 -9.70
C GLU A 341 -22.62 -1.94 -8.30
N VAL A 342 -21.62 -1.27 -7.75
CA VAL A 342 -21.72 -0.61 -6.43
C VAL A 342 -22.66 0.58 -6.49
N VAL A 343 -22.62 1.37 -7.57
CA VAL A 343 -23.52 2.52 -7.79
C VAL A 343 -24.96 2.07 -7.93
N GLU A 344 -25.22 0.98 -8.67
CA GLU A 344 -26.58 0.43 -8.84
C GLU A 344 -27.12 -0.21 -7.56
N ALA A 345 -26.23 -0.81 -6.73
CA ALA A 345 -26.63 -1.44 -5.48
C ALA A 345 -26.90 -0.44 -4.32
N THR A 346 -26.47 0.81 -4.47
CA THR A 346 -26.81 1.86 -3.50
C THR A 346 -28.26 2.30 -3.78
N PRO A 347 -29.26 1.95 -2.94
CA PRO A 347 -30.64 2.34 -3.19
C PRO A 347 -30.70 3.86 -3.16
N GLU A 348 -30.95 4.47 -4.32
CA GLU A 348 -31.52 5.79 -4.35
C GLU A 348 -32.74 5.71 -3.40
N LYS A 349 -32.67 6.35 -2.26
CA LYS A 349 -33.89 6.66 -1.50
C LYS A 349 -34.71 7.57 -2.41
N ARG A 350 -35.47 6.94 -3.32
CA ARG A 350 -36.54 7.60 -4.02
C ARG A 350 -37.40 8.27 -2.96
N SER A 351 -37.44 9.55 -3.02
CA SER A 351 -38.42 10.38 -2.36
C SER A 351 -39.82 10.03 -2.89
N GLU A 352 -40.34 8.87 -2.53
CA GLU A 352 -41.71 8.48 -2.72
C GLU A 352 -42.65 9.07 -1.65
N SER A 353 -42.32 10.20 -1.04
CA SER A 353 -43.18 10.82 -0.06
C SER A 353 -43.83 12.12 -0.50
N SER A 354 -44.15 12.26 -1.81
CA SER A 354 -44.95 13.42 -2.22
C SER A 354 -45.87 13.18 -3.41
N ARG A 355 -46.54 12.00 -3.45
CA ARG A 355 -47.67 11.78 -4.39
C ARG A 355 -48.83 11.06 -3.71
N SER A 356 -49.28 11.55 -2.58
CA SER A 356 -50.60 11.22 -2.08
C SER A 356 -51.27 12.52 -1.63
N GLY A 357 -52.17 13.02 -2.38
CA GLY A 357 -53.03 14.11 -1.96
C GLY A 357 -53.12 15.28 -2.91
N SER A 358 -53.73 15.08 -4.08
CA SER A 358 -54.46 16.16 -4.73
C SER A 358 -55.53 15.54 -5.61
N SER A 359 -56.70 15.45 -4.97
CA SER A 359 -57.99 15.23 -5.65
C SER A 359 -58.26 16.30 -6.68
N ARG A 360 -58.57 15.90 -7.92
CA ARG A 360 -59.13 16.74 -8.95
C ARG A 360 -60.56 17.19 -8.58
N PRO A 361 -60.92 18.44 -8.77
CA PRO A 361 -62.32 18.84 -9.05
C PRO A 361 -62.54 18.90 -10.56
N PRO A 362 -63.84 18.84 -11.02
CA PRO A 362 -64.22 18.53 -12.36
C PRO A 362 -64.18 19.74 -13.32
N ALA A 363 -64.16 19.40 -14.60
CA ALA A 363 -64.13 20.29 -15.74
C ALA A 363 -65.32 21.26 -15.81
N MET A 364 -65.07 22.52 -16.20
CA MET A 364 -66.04 23.43 -16.76
C MET A 364 -65.56 23.84 -18.16
N GLU A 365 -66.31 23.42 -19.17
CA GLU A 365 -66.29 23.92 -20.53
C GLU A 365 -66.71 25.37 -20.54
N VAL A 366 -66.00 26.27 -21.15
CA VAL A 366 -66.57 27.43 -21.89
C VAL A 366 -65.60 27.79 -22.99
N GLY A 367 -66.21 27.81 -24.18
CA GLY A 367 -65.60 28.08 -25.46
C GLY A 367 -65.31 29.56 -25.75
N GLY A 368 -64.63 29.78 -26.82
CA GLY A 368 -64.66 31.09 -27.50
C GLY A 368 -63.34 31.52 -28.14
N ARG A 369 -63.35 31.32 -29.48
CA ARG A 369 -62.81 32.19 -30.55
C ARG A 369 -61.37 32.67 -30.58
N ALA A 370 -60.79 32.25 -31.65
CA ALA A 370 -59.90 32.86 -32.65
C ALA A 370 -59.49 34.33 -32.50
N SER A 371 -58.23 34.60 -32.71
CA SER A 371 -57.70 35.68 -33.57
C SER A 371 -56.24 35.46 -33.93
N SER A 372 -56.04 35.47 -35.21
CA SER A 372 -54.89 35.61 -36.06
C SER A 372 -54.01 36.82 -35.69
N ALA A 373 -52.81 36.76 -36.04
CA ALA A 373 -51.96 37.67 -36.79
C ALA A 373 -50.53 37.82 -36.25
N ASP A 374 -49.69 37.62 -37.18
CA ASP A 374 -48.45 38.30 -37.58
C ASP A 374 -47.18 38.06 -36.77
N ARG A 375 -46.30 37.31 -37.44
CA ARG A 375 -45.25 37.75 -38.39
C ARG A 375 -44.13 38.57 -37.79
N GLU A 376 -43.01 37.99 -37.97
CA GLU A 376 -41.77 38.54 -38.58
C GLU A 376 -40.66 39.09 -37.70
N LEU A 377 -39.48 38.65 -38.12
CA LEU A 377 -38.12 39.27 -38.18
C LEU A 377 -37.24 39.11 -36.95
N ALA A 378 -36.26 38.23 -37.08
CA ALA A 378 -34.90 38.45 -37.64
C ALA A 378 -33.97 39.26 -36.73
N GLN A 379 -33.02 38.65 -36.12
CA GLN A 379 -31.61 38.68 -36.43
C GLN A 379 -30.86 37.73 -35.51
#